data_974f8f2a1c551248725f47805f1f1cce
#
_entry.id   974f8f2a1c551248725f47805f1f1cce
#
_cell.length_a   1.000
_cell.length_b   1.000
_cell.length_c   1.000
_cell.angle_alpha   90.00
_cell.angle_beta   90.00
_cell.angle_gamma   90.00
#
_symmetry.space_group_name_H-M   'P 1'
#
loop_
_entity.id
_entity.type
_entity.pdbx_description
1 polymer ?
#
loop_
_entity_poly.entity_id
_entity_poly.type
_entity_poly.pdbx_seq_one_letter_code
_entity_poly.pdbx_strand_id
1 'polypeptide(L)'
;MAFETRVSYRREALQRMAIGIGAVTSLSVLGRRLTFAQQESGSGIPRTGETSPQLRPLDELMASFVKQHDVPGASLAVMKGAKLVYARGFGLADTETKRGVQPNSLFRIASVSKPLTAVAILQLWQKKKLRLEDRVFDILPANDWLPDQHDPRLKEITVRQLLQHTGGWDRDKSFDPIVNAREAVRVLGKSLPASAEDIARYTLTLPLDFDPGKRYAYSNVGYLLLGRIIQQTSSQTYEAFVKQNVLAPIKVSRMSLGRASESSLDINEVRYLDRKHRVIPAVNGGKIGTDVPLVYGGENIEGYEAHGGWIASAADLVKFAAALTGAAKPVLLKPPALKELVSRPSGAAGHKPDGTPMPVYYGLGFNVRPIGREDRFNVWHDGLIAGTSSLLVLRHDGFCWAVLFNTDRSPDDKVLSGLIDPLIHQAIDSVNW
;
A
#
# COMPACT_ATOMS: atom_id res chain seq x y z
N MET A 1 -29.45 35.48 -13.05
CA MET A 1 -30.51 34.95 -13.89
C MET A 1 -29.90 33.90 -14.81
N ALA A 2 -30.53 32.73 -14.81
CA ALA A 2 -30.29 31.54 -15.60
C ALA A 2 -29.26 30.54 -15.03
N PHE A 3 -29.71 29.84 -13.98
CA PHE A 3 -29.30 28.50 -13.64
C PHE A 3 -30.60 27.67 -13.62
N GLU A 4 -30.87 26.96 -14.69
CA GLU A 4 -31.84 25.87 -14.78
C GLU A 4 -31.82 25.34 -16.21
N THR A 5 -31.48 24.11 -16.39
CA THR A 5 -31.76 23.16 -17.48
C THR A 5 -30.55 22.28 -17.79
N ARG A 6 -30.53 21.09 -17.17
CA ARG A 6 -30.03 19.84 -17.76
C ARG A 6 -30.19 18.67 -16.77
N VAL A 7 -31.42 18.33 -16.48
CA VAL A 7 -31.80 17.01 -15.94
C VAL A 7 -32.95 16.49 -16.78
N SER A 8 -32.64 15.87 -17.92
CA SER A 8 -33.63 15.10 -18.66
C SER A 8 -32.97 14.46 -19.91
N TYR A 9 -32.18 13.41 -19.73
CA TYR A 9 -31.83 12.47 -20.81
C TYR A 9 -31.21 11.17 -20.19
N ARG A 10 -31.99 10.42 -19.42
CA ARG A 10 -31.64 9.05 -19.00
C ARG A 10 -32.84 8.19 -18.57
N ARG A 11 -33.99 8.34 -19.22
CA ARG A 11 -35.17 7.52 -18.90
C ARG A 11 -35.78 6.72 -20.06
N GLU A 12 -35.18 6.68 -21.24
CA GLU A 12 -35.81 6.00 -22.41
C GLU A 12 -35.02 4.84 -23.03
N ALA A 13 -34.08 4.20 -22.35
CA ALA A 13 -33.32 3.07 -22.92
C ALA A 13 -33.51 1.73 -22.19
N LEU A 14 -34.59 1.53 -21.43
CA LEU A 14 -34.85 0.26 -20.72
C LEU A 14 -36.31 -0.26 -20.92
N GLN A 15 -36.77 -0.26 -22.13
CA GLN A 15 -37.97 -1.05 -22.49
C GLN A 15 -37.83 -1.58 -23.92
N ARG A 16 -37.32 -2.80 -24.09
CA ARG A 16 -37.61 -3.77 -25.16
C ARG A 16 -36.53 -4.86 -25.16
N MET A 17 -36.83 -5.97 -24.53
CA MET A 17 -36.54 -7.34 -24.98
C MET A 17 -36.93 -8.31 -23.87
N ALA A 18 -38.14 -8.75 -23.92
CA ALA A 18 -38.60 -10.03 -23.37
C ALA A 18 -39.14 -10.82 -24.53
N ILE A 19 -38.78 -12.07 -24.60
CA ILE A 19 -39.45 -13.27 -25.22
C ILE A 19 -38.40 -14.14 -25.92
N GLY A 20 -38.26 -15.35 -25.40
CA GLY A 20 -37.47 -16.42 -25.99
C GLY A 20 -37.31 -17.59 -25.02
N ILE A 21 -38.39 -18.39 -24.84
CA ILE A 21 -38.38 -19.66 -24.08
C ILE A 21 -37.78 -20.74 -25.01
N GLY A 22 -36.75 -21.43 -24.52
CA GLY A 22 -36.22 -22.63 -25.14
C GLY A 22 -35.59 -23.54 -24.07
N ALA A 23 -36.29 -24.62 -23.74
CA ALA A 23 -35.84 -25.68 -22.84
C ALA A 23 -34.70 -26.49 -23.44
N VAL A 24 -33.59 -26.71 -22.73
CA VAL A 24 -32.66 -27.82 -22.95
C VAL A 24 -32.17 -28.36 -21.59
N THR A 25 -32.26 -29.65 -21.51
CA THR A 25 -31.99 -30.65 -20.50
C THR A 25 -30.70 -30.53 -19.72
N SER A 26 -30.85 -30.91 -18.45
CA SER A 26 -29.88 -31.21 -17.39
C SER A 26 -28.58 -31.94 -17.81
N LEU A 27 -27.43 -31.35 -17.45
CA LEU A 27 -26.22 -32.07 -17.08
C LEU A 27 -25.74 -31.56 -15.73
N SER A 28 -25.76 -32.43 -14.73
CA SER A 28 -25.31 -32.20 -13.39
C SER A 28 -23.76 -32.14 -13.35
N VAL A 29 -23.20 -30.95 -13.20
CA VAL A 29 -21.81 -30.75 -12.78
C VAL A 29 -21.84 -30.15 -11.39
N LEU A 30 -21.30 -30.86 -10.40
CA LEU A 30 -21.09 -30.38 -9.03
C LEU A 30 -20.13 -29.18 -9.05
N GLY A 31 -20.65 -28.02 -9.30
CA GLY A 31 -19.98 -26.74 -9.04
C GLY A 31 -20.27 -26.32 -7.60
N ARG A 32 -19.25 -26.26 -6.76
CA ARG A 32 -19.34 -25.56 -5.46
C ARG A 32 -19.85 -24.14 -5.73
N ARG A 33 -21.12 -23.90 -5.40
CA ARG A 33 -21.69 -22.55 -5.36
C ARG A 33 -20.88 -21.76 -4.31
N LEU A 34 -20.16 -20.74 -4.76
CA LEU A 34 -19.73 -19.65 -3.92
C LEU A 34 -21.02 -18.96 -3.44
N THR A 35 -21.50 -19.30 -2.26
CA THR A 35 -22.57 -18.58 -1.59
C THR A 35 -22.04 -17.20 -1.28
N PHE A 36 -22.63 -16.18 -1.91
CA PHE A 36 -22.46 -14.79 -1.49
C PHE A 36 -22.90 -14.71 -0.04
N ALA A 37 -22.00 -14.29 0.86
CA ALA A 37 -22.31 -14.14 2.27
C ALA A 37 -23.49 -13.22 2.47
N GLN A 38 -24.49 -13.64 3.24
CA GLN A 38 -25.66 -12.86 3.60
C GLN A 38 -25.24 -11.54 4.25
N GLN A 39 -25.77 -10.44 3.71
CA GLN A 39 -25.68 -9.13 4.33
C GLN A 39 -26.61 -9.14 5.56
N GLU A 40 -26.05 -9.04 6.76
CA GLU A 40 -26.84 -8.87 7.98
C GLU A 40 -27.52 -7.49 7.93
N SER A 41 -28.79 -7.46 7.55
CA SER A 41 -29.64 -6.27 7.52
C SER A 41 -30.28 -6.00 8.90
N GLY A 42 -29.48 -5.53 9.84
CA GLY A 42 -29.93 -4.83 11.03
C GLY A 42 -29.64 -3.33 10.90
N SER A 43 -30.22 -2.47 11.73
CA SER A 43 -30.04 -0.99 11.75
C SER A 43 -28.59 -0.51 12.02
N GLY A 44 -27.60 -1.27 11.59
CA GLY A 44 -26.18 -1.10 11.81
C GLY A 44 -25.38 -1.01 10.52
N ILE A 45 -24.06 -0.81 10.66
CA ILE A 45 -23.10 -0.79 9.56
C ILE A 45 -23.10 -2.16 8.84
N PRO A 46 -23.17 -2.19 7.50
CA PRO A 46 -23.07 -3.43 6.73
C PRO A 46 -21.82 -4.22 7.09
N ARG A 47 -21.94 -5.51 7.29
CA ARG A 47 -20.83 -6.43 7.61
C ARG A 47 -20.87 -7.61 6.64
N THR A 48 -19.74 -8.04 6.18
CA THR A 48 -19.59 -9.16 5.23
C THR A 48 -18.48 -10.11 5.67
N GLY A 49 -18.47 -11.32 5.15
CA GLY A 49 -17.51 -12.35 5.56
C GLY A 49 -18.02 -13.17 6.74
N GLU A 50 -17.35 -14.30 6.97
CA GLU A 50 -17.70 -15.24 8.02
C GLU A 50 -17.22 -14.74 9.39
N THR A 51 -17.96 -15.08 10.44
CA THR A 51 -17.61 -14.81 11.83
C THR A 51 -18.00 -15.96 12.74
N SER A 52 -17.56 -15.90 13.98
CA SER A 52 -17.96 -16.84 15.04
C SER A 52 -18.10 -16.06 16.36
N PRO A 53 -18.84 -16.59 17.34
CA PRO A 53 -18.98 -15.96 18.66
C PRO A 53 -17.64 -15.64 19.34
N GLN A 54 -16.62 -16.47 19.10
CA GLN A 54 -15.26 -16.30 19.61
C GLN A 54 -14.59 -15.03 19.07
N LEU A 55 -14.89 -14.64 17.81
CA LEU A 55 -14.27 -13.50 17.12
C LEU A 55 -15.07 -12.17 17.30
N ARG A 56 -16.11 -12.21 18.14
CA ARG A 56 -16.96 -11.07 18.45
C ARG A 56 -16.19 -9.79 18.88
N PRO A 57 -15.10 -9.87 19.67
CA PRO A 57 -14.32 -8.68 20.02
C PRO A 57 -13.79 -7.92 18.79
N LEU A 58 -13.35 -8.62 17.74
CA LEU A 58 -12.89 -7.99 16.49
C LEU A 58 -14.06 -7.38 15.70
N ASP A 59 -15.21 -8.05 15.67
CA ASP A 59 -16.43 -7.55 15.01
C ASP A 59 -16.95 -6.27 15.66
N GLU A 60 -17.01 -6.25 16.98
CA GLU A 60 -17.49 -5.09 17.76
C GLU A 60 -16.52 -3.92 17.67
N LEU A 61 -15.20 -4.20 17.76
CA LEU A 61 -14.18 -3.18 17.55
C LEU A 61 -14.37 -2.50 16.20
N MET A 62 -14.37 -3.27 15.12
CA MET A 62 -14.42 -2.72 13.77
C MET A 62 -15.72 -1.97 13.50
N ALA A 63 -16.86 -2.51 13.92
CA ALA A 63 -18.14 -1.83 13.74
C ALA A 63 -18.24 -0.52 14.53
N SER A 64 -17.75 -0.52 15.76
CA SER A 64 -17.73 0.68 16.62
C SER A 64 -16.76 1.72 16.04
N PHE A 65 -15.58 1.31 15.60
CA PHE A 65 -14.59 2.19 15.01
C PHE A 65 -15.09 2.86 13.73
N VAL A 66 -15.65 2.08 12.80
CA VAL A 66 -16.20 2.57 11.52
C VAL A 66 -17.31 3.60 11.80
N LYS A 67 -18.21 3.31 12.77
CA LYS A 67 -19.28 4.23 13.17
C LYS A 67 -18.74 5.50 13.84
N GLN A 68 -17.86 5.35 14.82
CA GLN A 68 -17.34 6.46 15.63
C GLN A 68 -16.54 7.47 14.79
N HIS A 69 -15.77 6.97 13.81
CA HIS A 69 -14.91 7.80 12.98
C HIS A 69 -15.51 8.09 11.60
N ASP A 70 -16.80 7.81 11.41
CA ASP A 70 -17.53 8.06 10.16
C ASP A 70 -16.75 7.55 8.93
N VAL A 71 -16.28 6.30 9.01
CA VAL A 71 -15.52 5.65 7.93
C VAL A 71 -16.49 5.05 6.93
N PRO A 72 -16.41 5.38 5.62
CA PRO A 72 -17.32 4.80 4.63
C PRO A 72 -17.20 3.29 4.53
N GLY A 73 -15.98 2.77 4.47
CA GLY A 73 -15.70 1.35 4.36
C GLY A 73 -14.34 0.94 4.90
N ALA A 74 -14.27 -0.27 5.46
CA ALA A 74 -13.07 -0.85 6.02
C ALA A 74 -13.00 -2.36 5.80
N SER A 75 -11.79 -2.92 5.78
CA SER A 75 -11.56 -4.37 5.79
C SER A 75 -10.48 -4.72 6.81
N LEU A 76 -10.70 -5.77 7.60
CA LEU A 76 -9.73 -6.34 8.54
C LEU A 76 -9.53 -7.82 8.23
N ALA A 77 -8.27 -8.24 8.15
CA ALA A 77 -7.90 -9.66 8.13
C ALA A 77 -6.83 -9.95 9.19
N VAL A 78 -6.90 -11.14 9.80
CA VAL A 78 -5.95 -11.63 10.82
C VAL A 78 -5.52 -13.04 10.47
N MET A 79 -4.21 -13.29 10.52
CA MET A 79 -3.66 -14.66 10.55
C MET A 79 -3.02 -14.95 11.90
N LYS A 80 -3.13 -16.21 12.32
CA LYS A 80 -2.37 -16.83 13.42
C LYS A 80 -1.51 -17.94 12.84
N GLY A 81 -0.21 -17.71 12.81
CA GLY A 81 0.68 -18.62 12.07
C GLY A 81 0.31 -18.68 10.57
N ALA A 82 0.10 -19.88 10.03
CA ALA A 82 -0.30 -20.10 8.64
C ALA A 82 -1.81 -20.02 8.39
N LYS A 83 -2.63 -19.87 9.44
CA LYS A 83 -4.09 -19.94 9.32
C LYS A 83 -4.71 -18.55 9.26
N LEU A 84 -5.48 -18.29 8.21
CA LEU A 84 -6.38 -17.13 8.17
C LEU A 84 -7.52 -17.37 9.16
N VAL A 85 -7.55 -16.61 10.26
CA VAL A 85 -8.51 -16.80 11.36
C VAL A 85 -9.64 -15.78 11.31
N TYR A 86 -9.43 -14.66 10.59
CA TYR A 86 -10.43 -13.61 10.44
C TYR A 86 -10.25 -12.87 9.12
N ALA A 87 -11.34 -12.62 8.38
CA ALA A 87 -11.36 -11.73 7.22
C ALA A 87 -12.77 -11.19 7.01
N ARG A 88 -12.99 -9.89 7.25
CA ARG A 88 -14.30 -9.26 7.12
C ARG A 88 -14.24 -7.86 6.51
N GLY A 89 -15.34 -7.49 5.85
CA GLY A 89 -15.61 -6.14 5.38
C GLY A 89 -16.66 -5.45 6.25
N PHE A 90 -16.53 -4.12 6.38
CA PHE A 90 -17.39 -3.25 7.17
C PHE A 90 -17.73 -2.00 6.37
N GLY A 91 -18.98 -1.56 6.40
CA GLY A 91 -19.44 -0.37 5.67
C GLY A 91 -19.50 -0.58 4.17
N LEU A 92 -19.36 0.51 3.43
CA LEU A 92 -19.60 0.58 1.99
C LEU A 92 -18.30 0.70 1.20
N ALA A 93 -18.12 -0.18 0.23
CA ALA A 93 -17.09 -0.09 -0.79
C ALA A 93 -17.39 1.03 -1.80
N ASP A 94 -18.67 1.32 -1.97
CA ASP A 94 -19.18 2.36 -2.85
C ASP A 94 -20.46 2.95 -2.24
N THR A 95 -20.41 4.22 -1.89
CA THR A 95 -21.52 4.91 -1.24
C THR A 95 -22.66 5.27 -2.19
N GLU A 96 -22.39 5.41 -3.49
CA GLU A 96 -23.38 5.72 -4.51
C GLU A 96 -24.24 4.48 -4.82
N THR A 97 -23.60 3.36 -5.10
CA THR A 97 -24.28 2.10 -5.44
C THR A 97 -24.70 1.29 -4.20
N LYS A 98 -24.32 1.71 -3.00
CA LYS A 98 -24.55 0.99 -1.72
C LYS A 98 -23.88 -0.39 -1.68
N ARG A 99 -22.82 -0.60 -2.46
CA ARG A 99 -22.06 -1.85 -2.49
C ARG A 99 -21.26 -1.98 -1.17
N GLY A 100 -21.50 -3.07 -0.42
CA GLY A 100 -20.77 -3.35 0.83
C GLY A 100 -19.32 -3.77 0.57
N VAL A 101 -18.41 -3.43 1.50
CA VAL A 101 -17.03 -3.94 1.50
C VAL A 101 -17.06 -5.46 1.67
N GLN A 102 -16.32 -6.19 0.84
CA GLN A 102 -16.14 -7.64 0.94
C GLN A 102 -14.75 -7.96 1.54
N PRO A 103 -14.55 -9.15 2.15
CA PRO A 103 -13.24 -9.58 2.67
C PRO A 103 -12.11 -9.54 1.63
N ASN A 104 -12.48 -9.64 0.37
CA ASN A 104 -11.58 -9.63 -0.78
C ASN A 104 -11.64 -8.33 -1.61
N SER A 105 -12.31 -7.27 -1.12
CA SER A 105 -12.28 -5.94 -1.74
C SER A 105 -10.86 -5.41 -1.79
N LEU A 106 -10.51 -4.79 -2.91
CA LEU A 106 -9.19 -4.18 -3.13
C LEU A 106 -9.21 -2.73 -2.67
N PHE A 107 -8.14 -2.33 -2.02
CA PHE A 107 -7.89 -0.97 -1.56
C PHE A 107 -6.51 -0.52 -2.04
N ARG A 108 -6.31 0.76 -2.32
CA ARG A 108 -4.97 1.35 -2.36
C ARG A 108 -4.32 1.10 -1.00
N ILE A 109 -3.08 0.66 -0.99
CA ILE A 109 -2.37 0.36 0.26
C ILE A 109 -1.30 1.38 0.59
N ALA A 110 -1.15 2.40 -0.26
CA ALA A 110 -0.17 3.45 -0.06
C ALA A 110 1.21 2.89 0.35
N SER A 111 1.83 3.42 1.39
CA SER A 111 3.19 3.03 1.80
C SER A 111 3.34 1.59 2.30
N VAL A 112 2.26 0.85 2.55
CA VAL A 112 2.32 -0.61 2.75
C VAL A 112 2.84 -1.33 1.48
N SER A 113 3.01 -0.63 0.37
CA SER A 113 3.74 -1.09 -0.84
C SER A 113 5.25 -1.26 -0.60
N LYS A 114 5.85 -0.49 0.32
CA LYS A 114 7.31 -0.53 0.60
C LYS A 114 7.81 -1.89 1.09
N PRO A 115 7.12 -2.59 1.99
CA PRO A 115 7.39 -3.97 2.30
C PRO A 115 7.58 -4.90 1.09
N LEU A 116 6.72 -4.79 0.07
CA LEU A 116 6.82 -5.61 -1.14
C LEU A 116 8.13 -5.32 -1.90
N THR A 117 8.46 -4.04 -2.04
CA THR A 117 9.69 -3.57 -2.69
C THR A 117 10.94 -4.04 -1.93
N ALA A 118 10.93 -3.92 -0.59
CA ALA A 118 12.06 -4.36 0.24
C ALA A 118 12.28 -5.88 0.13
N VAL A 119 11.21 -6.67 0.12
CA VAL A 119 11.28 -8.13 -0.07
C VAL A 119 11.84 -8.46 -1.46
N ALA A 120 11.43 -7.76 -2.51
CA ALA A 120 11.95 -7.94 -3.86
C ALA A 120 13.47 -7.67 -3.93
N ILE A 121 13.95 -6.58 -3.31
CA ILE A 121 15.40 -6.28 -3.20
C ILE A 121 16.13 -7.38 -2.41
N LEU A 122 15.59 -7.81 -1.28
CA LEU A 122 16.20 -8.87 -0.47
C LEU A 122 16.23 -10.22 -1.19
N GLN A 123 15.27 -10.51 -2.07
CA GLN A 123 15.33 -11.70 -2.93
C GLN A 123 16.43 -11.59 -3.99
N LEU A 124 16.66 -10.42 -4.59
CA LEU A 124 17.79 -10.17 -5.49
C LEU A 124 19.13 -10.30 -4.75
N TRP A 125 19.21 -9.76 -3.53
CA TRP A 125 20.37 -9.93 -2.65
C TRP A 125 20.64 -11.40 -2.32
N GLN A 126 19.63 -12.19 -1.93
CA GLN A 126 19.77 -13.63 -1.69
C GLN A 126 20.26 -14.41 -2.91
N LYS A 127 19.85 -13.98 -4.10
CA LYS A 127 20.30 -14.53 -5.39
C LYS A 127 21.68 -14.00 -5.82
N LYS A 128 22.36 -13.19 -4.99
CA LYS A 128 23.65 -12.54 -5.25
C LYS A 128 23.66 -11.70 -6.53
N LYS A 129 22.51 -11.10 -6.87
CA LYS A 129 22.34 -10.22 -8.02
C LYS A 129 22.72 -8.77 -7.70
N LEU A 130 22.74 -8.40 -6.42
CA LEU A 130 23.21 -7.13 -5.87
C LEU A 130 23.69 -7.35 -4.43
N ARG A 131 24.43 -6.38 -3.88
CA ARG A 131 24.75 -6.27 -2.45
C ARG A 131 24.02 -5.06 -1.88
N LEU A 132 23.69 -5.09 -0.60
CA LEU A 132 23.03 -3.96 0.06
C LEU A 132 23.92 -2.72 0.14
N GLU A 133 25.23 -2.93 0.13
CA GLU A 133 26.27 -1.90 0.15
C GLU A 133 26.66 -1.37 -1.24
N ASP A 134 26.11 -1.94 -2.31
CA ASP A 134 26.35 -1.42 -3.66
C ASP A 134 25.80 0.00 -3.76
N ARG A 135 26.57 0.88 -4.41
CA ARG A 135 26.13 2.24 -4.72
C ARG A 135 25.01 2.19 -5.75
N VAL A 136 24.01 3.03 -5.58
CA VAL A 136 22.83 3.07 -6.45
C VAL A 136 23.22 3.29 -7.91
N PHE A 137 24.18 4.21 -8.16
CA PHE A 137 24.60 4.60 -9.50
C PHE A 137 25.72 3.73 -10.09
N ASP A 138 26.15 2.69 -9.38
CA ASP A 138 26.90 1.58 -9.97
C ASP A 138 25.93 0.55 -10.60
N ILE A 139 24.68 0.48 -10.12
CA ILE A 139 23.62 -0.39 -10.64
C ILE A 139 22.80 0.33 -11.71
N LEU A 140 22.37 1.56 -11.43
CA LEU A 140 21.72 2.47 -12.38
C LEU A 140 22.83 3.29 -13.05
N PRO A 141 23.13 3.10 -14.36
CA PRO A 141 24.30 3.74 -14.99
C PRO A 141 24.28 5.26 -14.77
N ALA A 142 25.32 5.79 -14.12
CA ALA A 142 25.38 7.20 -13.72
C ALA A 142 25.21 8.15 -14.92
N ASN A 143 25.84 7.80 -16.07
CA ASN A 143 25.75 8.62 -17.29
C ASN A 143 24.34 8.70 -17.88
N ASP A 144 23.49 7.72 -17.59
CA ASP A 144 22.09 7.69 -18.06
C ASP A 144 21.14 8.33 -17.07
N TRP A 145 21.49 8.31 -15.77
CA TRP A 145 20.56 8.67 -14.69
C TRP A 145 20.86 10.02 -14.07
N LEU A 146 22.12 10.38 -13.89
CA LEU A 146 22.49 11.64 -13.26
C LEU A 146 22.54 12.77 -14.30
N PRO A 147 21.89 13.92 -14.03
CA PRO A 147 22.04 15.11 -14.88
C PRO A 147 23.48 15.63 -14.80
N ASP A 148 23.91 16.42 -15.79
CA ASP A 148 25.25 17.01 -15.83
C ASP A 148 25.58 17.81 -14.56
N GLN A 149 24.60 18.56 -14.07
CA GLN A 149 24.67 19.24 -12.77
C GLN A 149 23.82 18.47 -11.76
N HIS A 150 24.48 17.79 -10.85
CA HIS A 150 23.84 17.02 -9.78
C HIS A 150 24.59 17.19 -8.47
N ASP A 151 23.94 16.91 -7.37
CA ASP A 151 24.60 16.84 -6.04
C ASP A 151 25.61 15.67 -6.05
N PRO A 152 26.93 15.95 -5.86
CA PRO A 152 27.95 14.90 -5.93
C PRO A 152 27.76 13.76 -4.93
N ARG A 153 27.06 14.04 -3.80
CA ARG A 153 26.75 13.06 -2.76
C ARG A 153 25.79 11.96 -3.23
N LEU A 154 25.04 12.17 -4.32
CA LEU A 154 24.18 11.15 -4.92
C LEU A 154 24.95 9.86 -5.23
N LYS A 155 26.20 9.98 -5.69
CA LYS A 155 27.06 8.84 -6.04
C LYS A 155 27.45 7.97 -4.84
N GLU A 156 27.30 8.48 -3.61
CA GLU A 156 27.64 7.74 -2.39
C GLU A 156 26.47 6.95 -1.80
N ILE A 157 25.26 7.16 -2.31
CA ILE A 157 24.05 6.51 -1.80
C ILE A 157 24.09 5.02 -2.08
N THR A 158 23.86 4.19 -1.07
CA THR A 158 23.80 2.72 -1.19
C THR A 158 22.35 2.21 -1.21
N VAL A 159 22.16 0.98 -1.71
CA VAL A 159 20.85 0.29 -1.69
C VAL A 159 20.31 0.19 -0.26
N ARG A 160 21.16 -0.12 0.74
CA ARG A 160 20.79 -0.14 2.16
C ARG A 160 20.26 1.20 2.64
N GLN A 161 20.91 2.29 2.28
CA GLN A 161 20.50 3.63 2.69
C GLN A 161 19.14 4.02 2.08
N LEU A 162 18.82 3.59 0.87
CA LEU A 162 17.49 3.76 0.31
C LEU A 162 16.42 2.99 1.11
N LEU A 163 16.70 1.72 1.43
CA LEU A 163 15.79 0.86 2.20
C LEU A 163 15.54 1.38 3.61
N GLN A 164 16.53 2.03 4.24
CA GLN A 164 16.48 2.53 5.62
C GLN A 164 16.08 4.01 5.73
N HIS A 165 15.70 4.66 4.62
CA HIS A 165 15.39 6.10 4.61
C HIS A 165 16.53 6.98 5.12
N THR A 166 17.76 6.65 4.77
CA THR A 166 18.96 7.42 5.11
C THR A 166 19.69 7.96 3.88
N GLY A 167 19.01 8.01 2.74
CA GLY A 167 19.59 8.39 1.42
C GLY A 167 19.89 9.87 1.25
N GLY A 168 19.36 10.76 2.12
CA GLY A 168 19.71 12.19 2.06
C GLY A 168 18.53 13.12 1.74
N TRP A 169 17.36 12.63 1.36
CA TRP A 169 16.14 13.41 1.13
C TRP A 169 15.31 13.51 2.41
N ASP A 170 14.78 14.70 2.69
CA ASP A 170 13.94 15.00 3.85
C ASP A 170 12.71 15.79 3.42
N ARG A 171 11.57 15.11 3.27
CA ARG A 171 10.32 15.71 2.84
C ARG A 171 9.75 16.75 3.82
N ASP A 172 10.16 16.68 5.10
CA ASP A 172 9.67 17.60 6.13
C ASP A 172 10.52 18.89 6.14
N LYS A 173 11.73 18.87 5.55
CA LYS A 173 12.61 20.04 5.42
C LYS A 173 12.38 20.78 4.09
N SER A 174 12.42 20.07 2.98
CA SER A 174 12.22 20.64 1.64
C SER A 174 10.79 20.40 1.14
N PHE A 175 10.51 19.23 0.58
CA PHE A 175 9.20 18.75 0.15
C PHE A 175 9.33 17.30 -0.34
N ASP A 176 8.19 16.62 -0.60
CA ASP A 176 8.20 15.30 -1.22
C ASP A 176 8.07 15.45 -2.75
N PRO A 177 9.12 15.17 -3.53
CA PRO A 177 9.09 15.35 -5.00
C PRO A 177 8.02 14.51 -5.70
N ILE A 178 7.52 13.44 -5.10
CA ILE A 178 6.52 12.57 -5.72
C ILE A 178 5.18 13.27 -6.00
N VAL A 179 4.87 14.33 -5.25
CA VAL A 179 3.62 15.08 -5.43
C VAL A 179 3.72 16.12 -6.57
N ASN A 180 4.91 16.35 -7.12
CA ASN A 180 5.18 17.40 -8.10
C ASN A 180 5.27 16.88 -9.55
N ALA A 181 4.33 16.00 -9.96
CA ALA A 181 4.32 15.42 -11.30
C ALA A 181 4.38 16.47 -12.42
N ARG A 182 3.71 17.64 -12.26
CA ARG A 182 3.73 18.74 -13.24
C ARG A 182 5.11 19.35 -13.37
N GLU A 183 5.76 19.63 -12.25
CA GLU A 183 7.10 20.20 -12.23
C GLU A 183 8.13 19.22 -12.78
N ALA A 184 7.98 17.94 -12.45
CA ALA A 184 8.86 16.90 -12.97
C ALA A 184 8.85 16.87 -14.51
N VAL A 185 7.66 16.81 -15.14
CA VAL A 185 7.60 16.81 -16.61
C VAL A 185 8.04 18.14 -17.22
N ARG A 186 7.77 19.28 -16.57
CA ARG A 186 8.23 20.60 -17.01
C ARG A 186 9.76 20.67 -17.06
N VAL A 187 10.44 20.27 -15.97
CA VAL A 187 11.91 20.29 -15.89
C VAL A 187 12.54 19.33 -16.89
N LEU A 188 11.90 18.18 -17.12
CA LEU A 188 12.41 17.15 -18.03
C LEU A 188 11.99 17.38 -19.51
N GLY A 189 11.24 18.45 -19.82
CA GLY A 189 10.74 18.71 -21.17
C GLY A 189 9.75 17.64 -21.67
N LYS A 190 8.99 17.01 -20.77
CA LYS A 190 8.02 15.96 -21.06
C LYS A 190 6.58 16.43 -20.86
N SER A 191 5.62 15.55 -21.15
CA SER A 191 4.19 15.75 -20.92
C SER A 191 3.65 14.84 -19.82
N LEU A 192 2.55 15.25 -19.17
CA LEU A 192 1.81 14.39 -18.24
C LEU A 192 1.16 13.21 -19.00
N PRO A 193 0.96 12.06 -18.31
CA PRO A 193 1.32 11.80 -16.91
C PRO A 193 2.82 11.53 -16.75
N ALA A 194 3.39 11.95 -15.61
CA ALA A 194 4.75 11.62 -15.25
C ALA A 194 4.86 10.12 -14.88
N SER A 195 5.82 9.41 -15.44
CA SER A 195 6.15 8.06 -15.01
C SER A 195 6.90 8.07 -13.65
N ALA A 196 6.99 6.92 -13.00
CA ALA A 196 7.81 6.74 -11.80
C ALA A 196 9.30 7.08 -12.08
N GLU A 197 9.78 6.78 -13.29
CA GLU A 197 11.12 7.14 -13.73
C GLU A 197 11.28 8.67 -13.90
N ASP A 198 10.28 9.36 -14.44
CA ASP A 198 10.32 10.81 -14.59
C ASP A 198 10.41 11.51 -13.23
N ILE A 199 9.63 11.05 -12.24
CA ILE A 199 9.71 11.57 -10.88
C ILE A 199 11.09 11.30 -10.26
N ALA A 200 11.63 10.09 -10.45
CA ALA A 200 12.96 9.75 -9.95
C ALA A 200 14.04 10.65 -10.60
N ARG A 201 14.04 10.79 -11.92
CA ARG A 201 14.99 11.65 -12.66
C ARG A 201 14.87 13.12 -12.25
N TYR A 202 13.65 13.65 -12.13
CA TYR A 202 13.44 15.00 -11.62
C TYR A 202 14.05 15.17 -10.23
N THR A 203 13.86 14.20 -9.33
CA THR A 203 14.41 14.30 -7.98
C THR A 203 15.94 14.35 -7.97
N LEU A 204 16.61 13.70 -8.92
CA LEU A 204 18.07 13.71 -9.04
C LEU A 204 18.62 15.06 -9.54
N THR A 205 17.78 15.99 -10.01
CA THR A 205 18.16 17.38 -10.30
C THR A 205 18.17 18.26 -9.04
N LEU A 206 17.64 17.78 -7.93
CA LEU A 206 17.52 18.51 -6.67
C LEU A 206 18.67 18.18 -5.73
N PRO A 207 19.11 19.13 -4.86
CA PRO A 207 20.13 18.84 -3.87
C PRO A 207 19.60 17.91 -2.77
N LEU A 208 20.52 17.18 -2.15
CA LEU A 208 20.22 16.42 -0.93
C LEU A 208 20.10 17.35 0.29
N ASP A 209 19.19 17.05 1.18
CA ASP A 209 18.94 17.78 2.42
C ASP A 209 19.99 17.52 3.50
N PHE A 210 20.64 16.33 3.44
CA PHE A 210 21.67 15.90 4.36
C PHE A 210 22.55 14.81 3.71
N ASP A 211 23.71 14.54 4.31
CA ASP A 211 24.65 13.54 3.80
C ASP A 211 24.11 12.13 3.97
N PRO A 212 24.21 11.27 2.94
CA PRO A 212 23.77 9.89 3.01
C PRO A 212 24.29 9.13 4.23
N GLY A 213 23.43 8.38 4.89
CA GLY A 213 23.74 7.59 6.10
C GLY A 213 23.76 8.37 7.41
N LYS A 214 23.69 9.69 7.42
CA LYS A 214 23.85 10.49 8.66
C LYS A 214 22.65 10.45 9.60
N ARG A 215 21.44 10.41 9.07
CA ARG A 215 20.21 10.34 9.87
C ARG A 215 19.06 9.68 9.10
N TYR A 216 18.04 9.33 9.82
CA TYR A 216 16.77 8.92 9.27
C TYR A 216 15.94 10.14 8.81
N ALA A 217 15.40 10.09 7.61
CA ALA A 217 14.33 10.95 7.14
C ALA A 217 13.49 10.19 6.11
N TYR A 218 12.22 9.98 6.39
CA TYR A 218 11.34 9.19 5.52
C TYR A 218 11.30 9.76 4.10
N SER A 219 11.59 8.93 3.11
CA SER A 219 11.66 9.35 1.70
C SER A 219 10.96 8.35 0.77
N ASN A 220 9.99 8.82 0.02
CA ASN A 220 9.35 8.05 -1.05
C ASN A 220 10.29 7.86 -2.25
N VAL A 221 11.14 8.85 -2.53
CA VAL A 221 12.13 8.83 -3.61
C VAL A 221 13.05 7.63 -3.52
N GLY A 222 13.54 7.31 -2.32
CA GLY A 222 14.39 6.13 -2.11
C GLY A 222 13.74 4.85 -2.64
N TYR A 223 12.45 4.68 -2.41
CA TYR A 223 11.72 3.51 -2.88
C TYR A 223 11.38 3.54 -4.38
N LEU A 224 11.21 4.72 -4.99
CA LEU A 224 11.16 4.81 -6.45
C LEU A 224 12.46 4.31 -7.10
N LEU A 225 13.61 4.74 -6.57
CA LEU A 225 14.92 4.28 -7.04
C LEU A 225 15.11 2.77 -6.82
N LEU A 226 14.64 2.20 -5.69
CA LEU A 226 14.62 0.75 -5.48
C LEU A 226 13.79 0.02 -6.54
N GLY A 227 12.67 0.58 -6.95
CA GLY A 227 11.88 0.07 -8.08
C GLY A 227 12.69 0.03 -9.38
N ARG A 228 13.46 1.08 -9.68
CA ARG A 228 14.36 1.15 -10.85
C ARG A 228 15.50 0.14 -10.74
N ILE A 229 16.10 -0.03 -9.56
CA ILE A 229 17.13 -1.06 -9.29
C ILE A 229 16.57 -2.47 -9.54
N ILE A 230 15.34 -2.77 -9.12
CA ILE A 230 14.69 -4.05 -9.41
C ILE A 230 14.59 -4.27 -10.93
N GLN A 231 14.13 -3.26 -11.68
CA GLN A 231 14.03 -3.36 -13.14
C GLN A 231 15.39 -3.58 -13.80
N GLN A 232 16.38 -2.78 -13.45
CA GLN A 232 17.74 -2.88 -14.00
C GLN A 232 18.37 -4.25 -13.73
N THR A 233 18.24 -4.73 -12.48
CA THR A 233 18.89 -5.98 -12.04
C THR A 233 18.19 -7.22 -12.59
N SER A 234 16.85 -7.16 -12.80
CA SER A 234 16.06 -8.31 -13.23
C SER A 234 15.70 -8.33 -14.70
N SER A 235 15.87 -7.22 -15.41
CA SER A 235 15.39 -7.01 -16.79
C SER A 235 13.87 -7.21 -16.94
N GLN A 236 13.11 -6.98 -15.86
CA GLN A 236 11.64 -7.05 -15.83
C GLN A 236 11.07 -5.72 -15.37
N THR A 237 9.81 -5.42 -15.70
CA THR A 237 9.14 -4.30 -15.04
C THR A 237 9.01 -4.56 -13.54
N TYR A 238 9.00 -3.50 -12.72
CA TYR A 238 8.85 -3.61 -11.27
C TYR A 238 7.64 -4.46 -10.88
N GLU A 239 6.47 -4.18 -11.46
CA GLU A 239 5.24 -4.93 -11.19
C GLU A 239 5.37 -6.41 -11.56
N ALA A 240 5.89 -6.72 -12.74
CA ALA A 240 6.07 -8.10 -13.20
C ALA A 240 6.98 -8.88 -12.25
N PHE A 241 8.11 -8.28 -11.83
CA PHE A 241 9.02 -8.92 -10.89
C PHE A 241 8.36 -9.23 -9.55
N VAL A 242 7.65 -8.26 -8.96
CA VAL A 242 6.96 -8.45 -7.67
C VAL A 242 5.85 -9.49 -7.79
N LYS A 243 5.03 -9.43 -8.84
CA LYS A 243 3.99 -10.44 -9.09
C LYS A 243 4.58 -11.85 -9.20
N GLN A 244 5.64 -12.01 -9.97
CA GLN A 244 6.24 -13.32 -10.22
C GLN A 244 7.02 -13.89 -9.02
N ASN A 245 7.82 -13.06 -8.34
CA ASN A 245 8.77 -13.53 -7.33
C ASN A 245 8.26 -13.38 -5.89
N VAL A 246 7.38 -12.42 -5.62
CA VAL A 246 6.84 -12.18 -4.27
C VAL A 246 5.43 -12.72 -4.11
N LEU A 247 4.52 -12.42 -5.04
CA LEU A 247 3.09 -12.69 -4.89
C LEU A 247 2.66 -14.09 -5.38
N ALA A 248 3.09 -14.50 -6.58
CA ALA A 248 2.71 -15.78 -7.16
C ALA A 248 3.10 -16.99 -6.31
N PRO A 249 4.31 -17.05 -5.68
CA PRO A 249 4.68 -18.16 -4.81
C PRO A 249 3.71 -18.37 -3.65
N ILE A 250 3.14 -17.30 -3.10
CA ILE A 250 2.18 -17.33 -1.99
C ILE A 250 0.72 -17.35 -2.46
N LYS A 251 0.49 -17.61 -3.74
CA LYS A 251 -0.84 -17.71 -4.38
C LYS A 251 -1.69 -16.42 -4.21
N VAL A 252 -1.05 -15.28 -4.27
CA VAL A 252 -1.69 -13.96 -4.34
C VAL A 252 -1.64 -13.48 -5.78
N SER A 253 -2.79 -13.38 -6.43
CA SER A 253 -2.88 -13.05 -7.87
C SER A 253 -3.62 -11.74 -8.16
N ARG A 254 -4.31 -11.17 -7.17
CA ARG A 254 -5.20 -10.02 -7.38
C ARG A 254 -4.55 -8.67 -7.07
N MET A 255 -3.43 -8.67 -6.36
CA MET A 255 -2.66 -7.45 -6.13
C MET A 255 -2.05 -6.95 -7.44
N SER A 256 -2.16 -5.65 -7.69
CA SER A 256 -1.62 -4.98 -8.87
C SER A 256 -1.32 -3.52 -8.55
N LEU A 257 -0.66 -2.82 -9.47
CA LEU A 257 -0.58 -1.37 -9.39
C LEU A 257 -1.95 -0.75 -9.63
N GLY A 258 -2.32 0.21 -8.78
CA GLY A 258 -3.58 0.94 -8.84
C GLY A 258 -3.62 1.93 -9.99
N ARG A 259 -4.80 2.50 -10.23
CA ARG A 259 -5.05 3.53 -11.25
C ARG A 259 -5.56 4.81 -10.62
N ALA A 260 -5.18 5.95 -11.21
CA ALA A 260 -5.62 7.26 -10.74
C ALA A 260 -7.06 7.58 -11.18
N SER A 261 -7.45 7.18 -12.39
CA SER A 261 -8.78 7.49 -12.93
C SER A 261 -9.86 6.61 -12.30
N GLU A 262 -10.97 7.22 -11.90
CA GLU A 262 -12.12 6.53 -11.35
C GLU A 262 -12.70 5.45 -12.29
N SER A 263 -12.73 5.75 -13.61
CA SER A 263 -13.22 4.81 -14.63
C SER A 263 -12.29 3.62 -14.88
N SER A 264 -11.07 3.66 -14.34
CA SER A 264 -10.05 2.61 -14.51
C SER A 264 -9.84 1.78 -13.25
N LEU A 265 -10.62 2.00 -12.20
CA LEU A 265 -10.57 1.17 -10.98
C LEU A 265 -10.96 -0.28 -11.28
N ASP A 266 -10.33 -1.24 -10.58
CA ASP A 266 -10.75 -2.65 -10.63
C ASP A 266 -12.19 -2.79 -10.14
N ILE A 267 -12.95 -3.72 -10.72
CA ILE A 267 -14.36 -3.96 -10.35
C ILE A 267 -14.54 -4.30 -8.86
N ASN A 268 -13.53 -4.87 -8.23
CA ASN A 268 -13.53 -5.21 -6.82
C ASN A 268 -12.88 -4.11 -5.95
N GLU A 269 -12.38 -3.04 -6.56
CA GLU A 269 -11.77 -1.93 -5.84
C GLU A 269 -12.85 -1.06 -5.19
N VAL A 270 -12.56 -0.54 -4.02
CA VAL A 270 -13.44 0.39 -3.32
C VAL A 270 -13.38 1.78 -3.95
N ARG A 271 -14.39 2.61 -3.71
CA ARG A 271 -14.37 4.05 -3.98
C ARG A 271 -13.73 4.77 -2.79
N TYR A 272 -12.97 5.83 -3.08
CA TYR A 272 -12.20 6.57 -2.08
C TYR A 272 -12.85 7.90 -1.74
N LEU A 273 -12.84 8.25 -0.45
CA LEU A 273 -13.30 9.53 0.07
C LEU A 273 -12.11 10.33 0.62
N ASP A 274 -11.70 11.39 -0.09
CA ASP A 274 -10.86 12.43 0.51
C ASP A 274 -11.71 13.25 1.47
N ARG A 275 -11.45 13.14 2.76
CA ARG A 275 -12.22 13.84 3.80
C ARG A 275 -12.17 15.38 3.63
N LYS A 276 -11.13 15.90 3.02
CA LYS A 276 -10.99 17.34 2.75
C LYS A 276 -11.62 17.78 1.43
N HIS A 277 -12.19 16.84 0.66
CA HIS A 277 -12.85 17.08 -0.63
C HIS A 277 -12.01 17.96 -1.58
N ARG A 278 -10.69 17.75 -1.61
CA ARG A 278 -9.78 18.54 -2.41
C ARG A 278 -10.02 18.30 -3.91
N VAL A 279 -10.08 19.40 -4.63
CA VAL A 279 -10.20 19.42 -6.09
C VAL A 279 -8.98 20.14 -6.64
N ILE A 280 -8.27 19.52 -7.57
CA ILE A 280 -7.06 20.06 -8.20
C ILE A 280 -7.02 19.70 -9.69
N PRO A 281 -6.23 20.41 -10.50
CA PRO A 281 -6.04 20.01 -11.88
C PRO A 281 -5.46 18.60 -11.99
N ALA A 282 -6.04 17.74 -12.85
CA ALA A 282 -5.61 16.36 -13.05
C ALA A 282 -4.17 16.27 -13.56
N VAL A 283 -3.38 15.38 -12.97
CA VAL A 283 -2.01 15.03 -13.41
C VAL A 283 -1.95 13.68 -14.09
N ASN A 284 -3.03 12.89 -14.00
CA ASN A 284 -3.14 11.57 -14.61
C ASN A 284 -4.58 11.30 -15.07
N GLY A 285 -4.76 10.27 -15.91
CA GLY A 285 -6.06 9.91 -16.47
C GLY A 285 -6.49 10.78 -17.66
N GLY A 286 -7.66 10.49 -18.23
CA GLY A 286 -8.15 11.12 -19.49
C GLY A 286 -8.59 12.58 -19.39
N LYS A 287 -8.43 13.22 -18.21
CA LYS A 287 -8.87 14.62 -17.96
C LYS A 287 -7.72 15.53 -17.55
N ILE A 288 -6.51 15.26 -18.02
CA ILE A 288 -5.31 16.04 -17.68
C ILE A 288 -5.58 17.55 -17.92
N GLY A 289 -5.27 18.37 -16.90
CA GLY A 289 -5.42 19.82 -16.94
C GLY A 289 -6.82 20.33 -16.56
N THR A 290 -7.83 19.47 -16.41
CA THR A 290 -9.14 19.85 -15.85
C THR A 290 -9.19 19.55 -14.35
N ASP A 291 -10.05 20.27 -13.64
CA ASP A 291 -10.24 20.05 -12.20
C ASP A 291 -10.94 18.71 -11.91
N VAL A 292 -10.36 17.94 -11.02
CA VAL A 292 -10.86 16.62 -10.59
C VAL A 292 -10.70 16.45 -9.07
N PRO A 293 -11.47 15.55 -8.44
CA PRO A 293 -11.20 15.13 -7.07
C PRO A 293 -9.75 14.61 -6.95
N LEU A 294 -9.04 15.02 -5.90
CA LEU A 294 -7.64 14.64 -5.68
C LEU A 294 -7.44 13.13 -5.80
N VAL A 295 -8.35 12.34 -5.23
CA VAL A 295 -8.33 10.86 -5.25
C VAL A 295 -8.54 10.24 -6.64
N TYR A 296 -9.04 11.03 -7.63
CA TYR A 296 -9.39 10.53 -8.97
C TYR A 296 -8.74 11.38 -10.09
N GLY A 297 -7.42 11.27 -10.23
CA GLY A 297 -6.63 11.93 -11.27
C GLY A 297 -5.79 13.09 -10.76
N GLY A 298 -6.04 13.60 -9.56
CA GLY A 298 -5.22 14.64 -8.92
C GLY A 298 -3.90 14.08 -8.38
N GLU A 299 -3.89 12.84 -7.86
CA GLU A 299 -2.67 12.10 -7.51
C GLU A 299 -2.22 11.19 -8.65
N ASN A 300 -0.92 11.07 -8.84
CA ASN A 300 -0.29 10.23 -9.86
C ASN A 300 -0.08 8.79 -9.35
N ILE A 301 -1.16 8.06 -9.12
CA ILE A 301 -1.14 6.72 -8.50
C ILE A 301 -0.25 5.74 -9.28
N GLU A 302 -0.31 5.74 -10.60
CA GLU A 302 0.54 4.91 -11.46
C GLU A 302 2.03 5.23 -11.27
N GLY A 303 2.37 6.50 -11.07
CA GLY A 303 3.74 6.95 -10.81
C GLY A 303 4.25 6.60 -9.40
N TYR A 304 3.37 6.19 -8.48
CA TYR A 304 3.79 5.80 -7.12
C TYR A 304 4.46 4.42 -7.06
N GLU A 305 4.11 3.51 -7.95
CA GLU A 305 4.71 2.17 -8.09
C GLU A 305 5.30 1.58 -6.78
N ALA A 306 6.63 1.56 -6.69
CA ALA A 306 7.42 0.88 -5.66
C ALA A 306 7.29 1.47 -4.25
N HIS A 307 6.88 2.74 -4.13
CA HIS A 307 6.75 3.37 -2.82
C HIS A 307 5.32 3.40 -2.28
N GLY A 308 4.29 3.29 -3.17
CA GLY A 308 2.91 3.53 -2.71
C GLY A 308 1.80 3.14 -3.69
N GLY A 309 2.12 2.54 -4.84
CA GLY A 309 1.18 2.38 -5.97
C GLY A 309 0.34 1.11 -5.96
N TRP A 310 0.50 0.17 -5.02
CA TRP A 310 -0.23 -1.10 -5.03
C TRP A 310 -1.66 -0.99 -4.52
N ILE A 311 -2.52 -1.86 -5.06
CA ILE A 311 -3.83 -2.21 -4.50
C ILE A 311 -3.82 -3.66 -4.01
N ALA A 312 -4.49 -3.90 -2.88
CA ALA A 312 -4.55 -5.22 -2.23
C ALA A 312 -5.84 -5.41 -1.44
N SER A 313 -6.20 -6.66 -1.15
CA SER A 313 -7.12 -6.98 -0.06
C SER A 313 -6.37 -7.17 1.26
N ALA A 314 -7.05 -6.95 2.39
CA ALA A 314 -6.48 -7.23 3.71
C ALA A 314 -6.05 -8.70 3.83
N ALA A 315 -6.82 -9.63 3.25
CA ALA A 315 -6.51 -11.06 3.24
C ALA A 315 -5.23 -11.39 2.45
N ASP A 316 -4.95 -10.69 1.34
CA ASP A 316 -3.73 -10.91 0.57
C ASP A 316 -2.49 -10.36 1.31
N LEU A 317 -2.63 -9.21 1.98
CA LEU A 317 -1.55 -8.64 2.79
C LEU A 317 -1.14 -9.54 3.97
N VAL A 318 -2.10 -10.16 4.67
CA VAL A 318 -1.75 -11.06 5.79
C VAL A 318 -1.13 -12.37 5.30
N LYS A 319 -1.47 -12.87 4.10
CA LYS A 319 -0.75 -13.99 3.46
C LYS A 319 0.71 -13.62 3.16
N PHE A 320 0.95 -12.43 2.63
CA PHE A 320 2.30 -11.90 2.42
C PHE A 320 3.07 -11.83 3.74
N ALA A 321 2.46 -11.28 4.80
CA ALA A 321 3.05 -11.18 6.13
C ALA A 321 3.41 -12.56 6.72
N ALA A 322 2.50 -13.53 6.67
CA ALA A 322 2.74 -14.88 7.18
C ALA A 322 3.87 -15.61 6.43
N ALA A 323 4.02 -15.36 5.13
CA ALA A 323 5.12 -15.92 4.34
C ALA A 323 6.49 -15.28 4.66
N LEU A 324 6.51 -14.07 5.20
CA LEU A 324 7.74 -13.44 5.72
C LEU A 324 8.17 -14.05 7.06
N THR A 325 7.25 -14.29 7.97
CA THR A 325 7.57 -14.85 9.29
C THR A 325 7.98 -16.31 9.24
N GLY A 326 7.87 -16.97 8.09
CA GLY A 326 8.10 -18.42 7.95
C GLY A 326 6.97 -19.28 8.50
N ALA A 327 5.91 -18.68 9.03
CA ALA A 327 4.73 -19.37 9.51
C ALA A 327 3.98 -20.07 8.36
N ALA A 328 3.93 -19.44 7.18
CA ALA A 328 3.34 -20.02 5.98
C ALA A 328 4.41 -20.46 4.96
N LYS A 329 4.09 -21.45 4.13
CA LYS A 329 4.95 -21.92 3.04
C LYS A 329 4.35 -21.56 1.68
N PRO A 330 5.18 -21.24 0.69
CA PRO A 330 6.63 -21.10 0.75
C PRO A 330 7.08 -19.85 1.53
N VAL A 331 8.29 -19.89 2.09
CA VAL A 331 8.92 -18.71 2.72
C VAL A 331 9.48 -17.77 1.66
N LEU A 332 9.18 -16.49 1.75
CA LEU A 332 9.67 -15.49 0.80
C LEU A 332 11.14 -15.13 1.01
N LEU A 333 11.61 -15.12 2.25
CA LEU A 333 12.98 -14.77 2.63
C LEU A 333 13.58 -15.86 3.52
N LYS A 334 14.86 -16.19 3.27
CA LYS A 334 15.65 -17.09 4.14
C LYS A 334 16.10 -16.36 5.41
N PRO A 335 16.50 -17.07 6.48
CA PRO A 335 16.89 -16.46 7.75
C PRO A 335 17.91 -15.31 7.66
N PRO A 336 18.97 -15.38 6.82
CA PRO A 336 19.89 -14.24 6.67
C PRO A 336 19.20 -12.97 6.19
N ALA A 337 18.25 -13.07 5.23
CA ALA A 337 17.54 -11.90 4.71
C ALA A 337 16.49 -11.38 5.71
N LEU A 338 15.88 -12.25 6.52
CA LEU A 338 15.01 -11.82 7.62
C LEU A 338 15.80 -11.07 8.69
N LYS A 339 17.04 -11.46 8.97
CA LYS A 339 17.94 -10.72 9.86
C LYS A 339 18.27 -9.33 9.31
N GLU A 340 18.54 -9.24 7.99
CA GLU A 340 18.74 -7.94 7.33
C GLU A 340 17.48 -7.07 7.39
N LEU A 341 16.30 -7.66 7.14
CA LEU A 341 15.03 -6.92 7.14
C LEU A 341 14.79 -6.13 8.44
N VAL A 342 15.16 -6.70 9.58
CA VAL A 342 15.03 -6.06 10.90
C VAL A 342 16.32 -5.39 11.38
N SER A 343 17.35 -5.28 10.54
CA SER A 343 18.62 -4.71 10.92
C SER A 343 18.48 -3.23 11.30
N ARG A 344 19.08 -2.88 12.45
CA ARG A 344 19.08 -1.50 12.97
C ARG A 344 20.07 -0.65 12.17
N PRO A 345 19.68 0.54 11.70
CA PRO A 345 20.62 1.49 11.12
C PRO A 345 21.70 1.92 12.12
N SER A 346 22.88 2.20 11.61
CA SER A 346 23.96 2.80 12.42
C SER A 346 23.71 4.28 12.71
N GLY A 347 24.44 4.82 13.68
CA GLY A 347 24.42 6.25 14.01
C GLY A 347 23.04 6.78 14.41
N ALA A 348 22.78 8.03 14.14
CA ALA A 348 21.55 8.75 14.52
C ALA A 348 20.26 8.20 13.87
N ALA A 349 20.35 7.34 12.87
CA ALA A 349 19.20 6.68 12.28
C ALA A 349 18.65 5.53 13.15
N GLY A 350 19.46 4.95 14.02
CA GLY A 350 19.05 3.83 14.88
C GLY A 350 19.39 4.00 16.37
N HIS A 351 20.11 5.06 16.72
CA HIS A 351 20.58 5.32 18.08
C HIS A 351 20.33 6.77 18.50
N LYS A 352 20.14 6.98 19.79
CA LYS A 352 20.06 8.31 20.40
C LYS A 352 21.45 8.97 20.45
N PRO A 353 21.55 10.28 20.75
CA PRO A 353 22.82 10.98 20.85
C PRO A 353 23.81 10.39 21.90
N ASP A 354 23.28 9.74 22.94
CA ASP A 354 24.05 9.05 23.95
C ASP A 354 24.54 7.65 23.56
N GLY A 355 24.27 7.23 22.29
CA GLY A 355 24.62 5.92 21.76
C GLY A 355 23.65 4.80 22.13
N THR A 356 22.63 5.05 22.95
CA THR A 356 21.64 4.03 23.30
C THR A 356 20.74 3.69 22.11
N PRO A 357 20.37 2.40 21.91
CA PRO A 357 19.46 2.01 20.82
C PRO A 357 18.10 2.70 20.92
N MET A 358 17.57 3.18 19.79
CA MET A 358 16.19 3.66 19.73
C MET A 358 15.21 2.51 19.99
N PRO A 359 14.11 2.70 20.76
CA PRO A 359 13.11 1.65 21.01
C PRO A 359 12.34 1.25 19.76
N VAL A 360 12.24 2.15 18.81
CA VAL A 360 11.66 1.93 17.47
C VAL A 360 12.63 2.53 16.46
N TYR A 361 12.82 1.82 15.35
CA TYR A 361 13.64 2.27 14.23
C TYR A 361 13.07 1.74 12.92
N TYR A 362 13.51 2.27 11.79
CA TYR A 362 13.14 1.76 10.48
C TYR A 362 14.22 0.78 9.98
N GLY A 363 13.82 -0.49 9.77
CA GLY A 363 14.65 -1.53 9.18
C GLY A 363 14.68 -1.44 7.65
N LEU A 364 14.57 -2.58 6.96
CA LEU A 364 14.46 -2.61 5.50
C LEU A 364 12.97 -2.78 5.11
N GLY A 365 12.27 -1.66 4.93
CA GLY A 365 10.87 -1.65 4.50
C GLY A 365 9.82 -1.72 5.61
N PHE A 366 10.23 -1.72 6.87
CA PHE A 366 9.34 -1.81 8.03
C PHE A 366 9.83 -0.96 9.19
N ASN A 367 8.90 -0.43 9.97
CA ASN A 367 9.17 -0.04 11.34
C ASN A 367 9.42 -1.29 12.18
N VAL A 368 10.38 -1.23 13.09
CA VAL A 368 10.82 -2.35 13.92
C VAL A 368 10.81 -1.95 15.38
N ARG A 369 10.14 -2.74 16.22
CA ARG A 369 10.16 -2.63 17.69
C ARG A 369 10.67 -3.94 18.28
N PRO A 370 11.87 -3.98 18.87
CA PRO A 370 12.35 -5.13 19.63
C PRO A 370 11.44 -5.38 20.85
N ILE A 371 11.21 -6.66 21.17
CA ILE A 371 10.34 -7.10 22.27
C ILE A 371 11.14 -7.96 23.23
N GLY A 372 11.69 -7.35 24.29
CA GLY A 372 12.43 -8.04 25.35
C GLY A 372 13.77 -8.60 24.87
N ARG A 373 13.76 -9.70 24.10
CA ARG A 373 14.98 -10.34 23.58
C ARG A 373 15.35 -9.78 22.20
N GLU A 374 16.64 -9.85 21.84
CA GLU A 374 17.17 -9.32 20.57
C GLU A 374 16.64 -10.01 19.29
N ASP A 375 16.04 -11.20 19.42
CA ASP A 375 15.52 -12.00 18.32
C ASP A 375 13.99 -11.89 18.12
N ARG A 376 13.30 -11.08 18.95
CA ARG A 376 11.84 -10.90 18.90
C ARG A 376 11.48 -9.46 18.52
N PHE A 377 10.67 -9.32 17.48
CA PHE A 377 10.30 -8.03 16.93
C PHE A 377 8.80 -7.96 16.61
N ASN A 378 8.17 -6.83 16.89
CA ASN A 378 6.99 -6.43 16.16
C ASN A 378 7.46 -5.56 15.00
N VAL A 379 7.00 -5.85 13.80
CA VAL A 379 7.29 -5.04 12.61
C VAL A 379 5.98 -4.62 11.96
N TRP A 380 5.94 -3.40 11.43
CA TRP A 380 4.74 -2.86 10.79
C TRP A 380 5.08 -1.82 9.73
N HIS A 381 4.12 -1.59 8.87
CA HIS A 381 4.10 -0.41 8.02
C HIS A 381 2.68 0.12 7.90
N ASP A 382 2.54 1.43 8.01
CA ASP A 382 1.30 2.15 7.73
C ASP A 382 1.33 2.79 6.35
N GLY A 383 0.16 3.11 5.81
CA GLY A 383 0.00 3.78 4.54
C GLY A 383 -1.00 4.91 4.61
N LEU A 384 -0.66 6.05 3.99
CA LEU A 384 -1.49 7.24 3.95
C LEU A 384 -1.32 7.95 2.60
N ILE A 385 -2.41 8.10 1.89
CA ILE A 385 -2.60 9.01 0.74
C ILE A 385 -4.03 9.54 0.81
N ALA A 386 -4.37 10.52 -0.02
CA ALA A 386 -5.75 11.01 -0.06
C ALA A 386 -6.76 9.87 -0.24
N GLY A 387 -7.79 9.84 0.59
CA GLY A 387 -8.83 8.82 0.57
C GLY A 387 -8.40 7.42 1.02
N THR A 388 -7.21 7.25 1.61
CA THR A 388 -6.72 5.91 2.01
C THR A 388 -5.90 5.96 3.28
N SER A 389 -6.26 5.11 4.25
CA SER A 389 -5.40 4.74 5.38
C SER A 389 -5.28 3.22 5.45
N SER A 390 -4.08 2.71 5.68
CA SER A 390 -3.80 1.29 5.73
C SER A 390 -2.75 0.96 6.79
N LEU A 391 -2.77 -0.27 7.28
CA LEU A 391 -1.79 -0.78 8.26
C LEU A 391 -1.58 -2.27 8.03
N LEU A 392 -0.32 -2.69 8.06
CA LEU A 392 0.12 -4.08 8.09
C LEU A 392 1.02 -4.28 9.30
N VAL A 393 0.70 -5.25 10.15
CA VAL A 393 1.48 -5.58 11.36
C VAL A 393 1.83 -7.07 11.37
N LEU A 394 3.08 -7.36 11.73
CA LEU A 394 3.59 -8.70 12.02
C LEU A 394 4.05 -8.69 13.47
N ARG A 395 3.32 -9.40 14.33
CA ARG A 395 3.57 -9.47 15.77
C ARG A 395 4.49 -10.66 16.07
N HIS A 396 5.38 -10.50 17.04
CA HIS A 396 6.40 -11.47 17.42
C HIS A 396 5.87 -12.86 17.85
N ASP A 397 4.60 -12.93 18.21
CA ASP A 397 3.93 -14.16 18.69
C ASP A 397 3.19 -14.94 17.59
N GLY A 398 3.44 -14.56 16.33
CA GLY A 398 2.90 -15.25 15.15
C GLY A 398 1.55 -14.74 14.68
N PHE A 399 0.99 -13.69 15.30
CA PHE A 399 -0.13 -12.96 14.71
C PHE A 399 0.35 -11.97 13.67
N CYS A 400 -0.41 -11.86 12.57
CA CYS A 400 -0.30 -10.72 11.68
C CYS A 400 -1.70 -10.27 11.25
N TRP A 401 -1.84 -8.97 11.03
CA TRP A 401 -3.09 -8.38 10.55
C TRP A 401 -2.86 -7.26 9.57
N ALA A 402 -3.88 -7.04 8.75
CA ALA A 402 -3.97 -5.89 7.89
C ALA A 402 -5.34 -5.25 8.05
N VAL A 403 -5.38 -3.93 8.20
CA VAL A 403 -6.61 -3.12 8.20
C VAL A 403 -6.50 -2.04 7.13
N LEU A 404 -7.56 -1.91 6.33
CA LEU A 404 -7.63 -1.02 5.18
C LEU A 404 -8.91 -0.17 5.26
N PHE A 405 -8.79 1.12 4.96
CA PHE A 405 -9.87 2.09 4.95
C PHE A 405 -9.93 2.81 3.61
N ASN A 406 -11.13 3.10 3.12
CA ASN A 406 -11.35 3.91 1.91
C ASN A 406 -11.54 5.40 2.20
N THR A 407 -11.00 5.85 3.30
CA THR A 407 -10.76 7.26 3.66
C THR A 407 -9.47 7.37 4.46
N ASP A 408 -8.87 8.55 4.50
CA ASP A 408 -7.54 8.75 5.08
C ASP A 408 -7.57 9.12 6.56
N ARG A 409 -8.59 9.87 6.99
CA ARG A 409 -8.66 10.49 8.33
C ARG A 409 -10.05 10.38 8.95
N SER A 410 -10.07 10.52 10.26
CA SER A 410 -11.28 10.74 11.06
C SER A 410 -11.81 12.17 10.88
N PRO A 411 -13.05 12.48 11.36
CA PRO A 411 -13.59 13.85 11.32
C PRO A 411 -12.74 14.89 12.06
N ASP A 412 -12.00 14.48 13.09
CA ASP A 412 -11.07 15.31 13.87
C ASP A 412 -9.62 15.30 13.32
N ASP A 413 -9.46 15.01 12.03
CA ASP A 413 -8.20 15.03 11.25
C ASP A 413 -7.10 14.10 11.76
N LYS A 414 -7.45 13.01 12.46
CA LYS A 414 -6.49 12.00 12.91
C LYS A 414 -6.37 10.86 11.89
N VAL A 415 -5.15 10.35 11.73
CA VAL A 415 -4.89 9.21 10.83
C VAL A 415 -5.48 7.93 11.39
N LEU A 416 -6.32 7.25 10.61
CA LEU A 416 -7.10 6.09 11.06
C LEU A 416 -6.22 4.89 11.45
N SER A 417 -5.13 4.63 10.72
CA SER A 417 -4.20 3.54 11.04
C SER A 417 -3.57 3.69 12.43
N GLY A 418 -3.23 4.92 12.84
CA GLY A 418 -2.69 5.20 14.17
C GLY A 418 -3.72 5.07 15.29
N LEU A 419 -5.00 5.36 15.00
CA LEU A 419 -6.09 5.23 15.98
C LEU A 419 -6.46 3.75 16.23
N ILE A 420 -6.49 2.94 15.17
CA ILE A 420 -6.96 1.55 15.24
C ILE A 420 -5.90 0.58 15.76
N ASP A 421 -4.60 0.84 15.53
CA ASP A 421 -3.51 -0.08 15.85
C ASP A 421 -3.53 -0.59 17.29
N PRO A 422 -3.53 0.26 18.34
CA PRO A 422 -3.57 -0.22 19.72
C PRO A 422 -4.84 -1.01 20.05
N LEU A 423 -5.95 -0.69 19.39
CA LEU A 423 -7.24 -1.35 19.64
C LEU A 423 -7.27 -2.76 19.05
N ILE A 424 -6.66 -2.99 17.87
CA ILE A 424 -6.54 -4.33 17.29
C ILE A 424 -5.64 -5.22 18.16
N HIS A 425 -4.53 -4.69 18.70
CA HIS A 425 -3.71 -5.42 19.66
C HIS A 425 -4.55 -5.92 20.84
N GLN A 426 -5.33 -5.04 21.48
CA GLN A 426 -6.19 -5.37 22.62
C GLN A 426 -7.28 -6.41 22.26
N ALA A 427 -7.93 -6.23 21.10
CA ALA A 427 -8.95 -7.14 20.64
C ALA A 427 -8.40 -8.55 20.36
N ILE A 428 -7.23 -8.65 19.73
CA ILE A 428 -6.55 -9.93 19.50
C ILE A 428 -6.21 -10.61 20.84
N ASP A 429 -5.71 -9.85 21.81
CA ASP A 429 -5.33 -10.40 23.14
C ASP A 429 -6.55 -10.82 23.98
N SER A 430 -7.75 -10.29 23.71
CA SER A 430 -8.99 -10.64 24.38
C SER A 430 -9.68 -11.90 23.83
N VAL A 431 -9.29 -12.37 22.63
CA VAL A 431 -9.87 -13.56 21.99
C VAL A 431 -9.20 -14.81 22.55
N ASN A 432 -9.98 -15.81 22.92
CA ASN A 432 -9.47 -17.14 23.26
C ASN A 432 -9.24 -17.95 21.97
N TRP A 433 -8.00 -17.94 21.46
CA TRP A 433 -7.58 -18.50 20.16
C TRP A 433 -7.40 -20.01 20.17
#